data_38f5fa30eb0cb0eba2ce2dbc047d9448
#
_entry.id   38f5fa30eb0cb0eba2ce2dbc047d9448
#
_cell.length_a   1.000
_cell.length_b   1.000
_cell.length_c   1.000
_cell.angle_alpha   90.00
_cell.angle_beta   90.00
_cell.angle_gamma   90.00
#
_symmetry.space_group_name_H-M   'P 1'
#
loop_
_entity.id
_entity.type
_entity.pdbx_description
1 polymer ?
#
loop_
_entity_poly.entity_id
_entity_poly.type
_entity_poly.pdbx_seq_one_letter_code
_entity_poly.pdbx_strand_id
1 'polypeptide(L)'
;LKASGDDVASLRQIIAGGAACPLSIMEDFDHYGVEVRVGWGMTEMSPLGTVNASMGSREGFGEQAFAKVRLKAGRQIFGVEMKIVDDEGHDLPWDGVAFGSLLVRGPWVCSSYFKLEGSDAHAHEGWFETGDVATIDSQGYMAITDRIKDVIKSGGEWISSIEVENAATDHPKVAEAAVIGHFHPKWSERPLLLVVRGSESQDLTAEEMLAWFDGKIAKWWTPDAVEFIDELPHTATGKVQKVKLRQMFKDYVFPGTEA
;
A
#
# COMPACT_ATOMS: atom_id res chain seq x y z
N LEU A 1 -23.13 1.62 -12.52
CA LEU A 1 -24.13 0.55 -12.42
C LEU A 1 -25.37 1.02 -11.66
N LYS A 2 -25.26 1.48 -10.41
CA LYS A 2 -26.43 2.01 -9.65
C LYS A 2 -27.14 3.19 -10.35
N ALA A 3 -26.37 4.05 -11.02
CA ALA A 3 -26.91 5.25 -11.69
C ALA A 3 -27.32 4.99 -13.16
N SER A 4 -26.67 4.09 -13.87
CA SER A 4 -26.94 3.82 -15.29
C SER A 4 -28.04 2.77 -15.50
N GLY A 5 -28.29 1.89 -14.52
CA GLY A 5 -29.22 0.76 -14.66
C GLY A 5 -28.75 -0.32 -15.63
N ASP A 6 -27.46 -0.34 -15.96
CA ASP A 6 -26.90 -1.32 -16.89
C ASP A 6 -27.01 -2.74 -16.33
N ASP A 7 -27.34 -3.70 -17.22
CA ASP A 7 -27.42 -5.11 -16.91
C ASP A 7 -26.02 -5.75 -16.89
N VAL A 8 -25.65 -6.32 -15.77
CA VAL A 8 -24.39 -7.05 -15.58
C VAL A 8 -24.61 -8.58 -15.44
N ALA A 9 -25.77 -9.08 -15.80
CA ALA A 9 -26.15 -10.48 -15.59
C ALA A 9 -25.19 -11.50 -16.26
N SER A 10 -24.47 -11.11 -17.30
CA SER A 10 -23.46 -11.95 -17.96
C SER A 10 -22.09 -11.91 -17.26
N LEU A 11 -21.83 -10.91 -16.40
CA LEU A 11 -20.56 -10.74 -15.72
C LEU A 11 -20.49 -11.67 -14.51
N ARG A 12 -19.44 -12.48 -14.45
CA ARG A 12 -19.21 -13.42 -13.35
C ARG A 12 -18.10 -12.98 -12.42
N GLN A 13 -17.09 -12.34 -13.00
CA GLN A 13 -15.85 -12.02 -12.31
C GLN A 13 -15.19 -10.78 -12.87
N ILE A 14 -14.54 -10.00 -12.00
CA ILE A 14 -13.70 -8.85 -12.33
C ILE A 14 -12.35 -9.04 -11.65
N ILE A 15 -11.26 -8.71 -12.35
CA ILE A 15 -9.94 -8.57 -11.76
C ILE A 15 -9.64 -7.07 -11.62
N ALA A 16 -9.52 -6.61 -10.38
CA ALA A 16 -9.10 -5.25 -10.05
C ALA A 16 -7.59 -5.22 -9.79
N GLY A 17 -6.87 -4.33 -10.43
CA GLY A 17 -5.42 -4.22 -10.28
C GLY A 17 -4.91 -2.81 -10.54
N GLY A 18 -3.61 -2.59 -10.30
CA GLY A 18 -2.95 -1.29 -10.48
C GLY A 18 -3.13 -0.31 -9.31
N ALA A 19 -4.08 -0.55 -8.42
CA ALA A 19 -4.27 0.16 -7.16
C ALA A 19 -4.99 -0.76 -6.16
N ALA A 20 -5.00 -0.38 -4.88
CA ALA A 20 -5.80 -1.07 -3.87
C ALA A 20 -7.29 -1.00 -4.24
N CYS A 21 -7.99 -2.12 -4.09
CA CYS A 21 -9.42 -2.19 -4.31
C CYS A 21 -10.14 -2.13 -2.95
N PRO A 22 -10.94 -1.07 -2.67
CA PRO A 22 -11.68 -0.97 -1.43
C PRO A 22 -12.68 -2.11 -1.24
N LEU A 23 -12.85 -2.58 0.00
CA LEU A 23 -13.80 -3.64 0.32
C LEU A 23 -15.23 -3.27 -0.09
N SER A 24 -15.62 -2.01 0.07
CA SER A 24 -16.94 -1.50 -0.32
C SER A 24 -17.27 -1.73 -1.81
N ILE A 25 -16.27 -1.59 -2.68
CA ILE A 25 -16.44 -1.89 -4.12
C ILE A 25 -16.68 -3.39 -4.32
N MET A 26 -15.93 -4.25 -3.61
CA MET A 26 -16.13 -5.70 -3.68
C MET A 26 -17.52 -6.10 -3.20
N GLU A 27 -17.99 -5.51 -2.10
CA GLU A 27 -19.31 -5.75 -1.53
C GLU A 27 -20.43 -5.24 -2.44
N ASP A 28 -20.26 -4.08 -3.08
CA ASP A 28 -21.20 -3.57 -4.06
C ASP A 28 -21.39 -4.54 -5.25
N PHE A 29 -20.30 -5.14 -5.76
CA PHE A 29 -20.38 -6.13 -6.83
C PHE A 29 -20.93 -7.48 -6.37
N ASP A 30 -20.69 -7.88 -5.12
CA ASP A 30 -21.29 -9.09 -4.52
C ASP A 30 -22.83 -9.06 -4.60
N HIS A 31 -23.47 -7.88 -4.46
CA HIS A 31 -24.92 -7.71 -4.60
C HIS A 31 -25.44 -8.05 -6.01
N TYR A 32 -24.58 -8.01 -7.02
CA TYR A 32 -24.91 -8.39 -8.39
C TYR A 32 -24.45 -9.82 -8.73
N GLY A 33 -23.92 -10.57 -7.75
CA GLY A 33 -23.37 -11.90 -7.96
C GLY A 33 -22.06 -11.92 -8.76
N VAL A 34 -21.34 -10.79 -8.78
CA VAL A 34 -20.06 -10.62 -9.49
C VAL A 34 -18.91 -10.66 -8.49
N GLU A 35 -18.02 -11.63 -8.65
CA GLU A 35 -16.83 -11.75 -7.80
C GLU A 35 -15.74 -10.75 -8.22
N VAL A 36 -15.31 -9.88 -7.32
CA VAL A 36 -14.15 -9.02 -7.53
C VAL A 36 -12.91 -9.65 -6.90
N ARG A 37 -11.88 -9.88 -7.71
CA ARG A 37 -10.57 -10.39 -7.30
C ARG A 37 -9.52 -9.31 -7.44
N VAL A 38 -8.60 -9.24 -6.48
CA VAL A 38 -7.43 -8.37 -6.59
C VAL A 38 -6.34 -9.09 -7.38
N GLY A 39 -5.71 -8.38 -8.31
CA GLY A 39 -4.51 -8.81 -9.00
C GLY A 39 -3.40 -7.80 -8.83
N TRP A 40 -2.19 -8.28 -8.63
CA TRP A 40 -1.00 -7.44 -8.57
C TRP A 40 -0.03 -7.83 -9.69
N GLY A 41 0.64 -6.82 -10.20
CA GLY A 41 1.69 -6.98 -11.17
C GLY A 41 2.12 -5.63 -11.74
N MET A 42 3.01 -5.67 -12.71
CA MET A 42 3.62 -4.49 -13.29
C MET A 42 4.04 -4.78 -14.74
N THR A 43 4.40 -3.74 -15.50
CA THR A 43 4.82 -3.86 -16.89
C THR A 43 5.96 -4.87 -17.05
N GLU A 44 6.89 -4.87 -16.12
CA GLU A 44 8.05 -5.76 -16.05
C GLU A 44 7.69 -7.23 -15.85
N MET A 45 6.43 -7.53 -15.54
CA MET A 45 5.90 -8.89 -15.34
C MET A 45 4.85 -9.28 -16.40
N SER A 46 4.63 -8.49 -17.45
CA SER A 46 3.84 -8.75 -18.67
C SER A 46 2.36 -9.20 -18.47
N PRO A 47 1.52 -8.60 -17.67
CA PRO A 47 1.72 -7.69 -16.55
C PRO A 47 1.54 -8.34 -15.18
N LEU A 48 1.14 -9.63 -15.06
CA LEU A 48 0.54 -10.23 -13.88
C LEU A 48 1.54 -11.06 -13.06
N GLY A 49 1.57 -10.82 -11.75
CA GLY A 49 2.41 -11.56 -10.79
C GLY A 49 1.58 -12.41 -9.83
N THR A 50 0.52 -11.83 -9.27
CA THR A 50 -0.36 -12.54 -8.34
C THR A 50 -1.83 -12.30 -8.66
N VAL A 51 -2.67 -13.23 -8.22
CA VAL A 51 -4.14 -13.08 -8.24
C VAL A 51 -4.71 -13.60 -6.93
N ASN A 52 -5.61 -12.85 -6.36
CA ASN A 52 -6.43 -13.31 -5.25
C ASN A 52 -7.52 -14.25 -5.79
N ALA A 53 -7.13 -15.49 -6.07
CA ALA A 53 -8.10 -16.54 -6.40
C ALA A 53 -8.83 -16.92 -5.10
N SER A 54 -10.17 -16.90 -5.13
CA SER A 54 -10.96 -17.26 -3.95
C SER A 54 -10.56 -18.65 -3.44
N MET A 55 -10.39 -18.75 -2.13
CA MET A 55 -10.20 -20.03 -1.46
C MET A 55 -11.56 -20.72 -1.32
N GLY A 56 -12.10 -21.31 -2.38
CA GLY A 56 -13.36 -22.03 -2.27
C GLY A 56 -14.50 -21.21 -1.65
N SER A 57 -15.57 -21.85 -1.20
CA SER A 57 -16.72 -21.19 -0.60
C SER A 57 -16.34 -20.35 0.65
N ARG A 58 -17.14 -19.32 0.94
CA ARG A 58 -17.15 -18.57 2.23
C ARG A 58 -17.26 -19.52 3.45
N GLU A 59 -17.60 -20.79 3.22
CA GLU A 59 -17.76 -21.82 4.23
C GLU A 59 -16.43 -22.14 4.90
N GLY A 60 -16.28 -21.73 6.15
CA GLY A 60 -15.09 -21.96 6.98
C GLY A 60 -14.33 -20.69 7.39
N PHE A 61 -14.62 -19.52 6.82
CA PHE A 61 -14.07 -18.25 7.26
C PHE A 61 -15.14 -17.44 8.00
N GLY A 62 -14.81 -16.86 9.16
CA GLY A 62 -15.63 -15.77 9.71
C GLY A 62 -15.57 -14.56 8.78
N GLU A 63 -16.63 -13.74 8.72
CA GLU A 63 -16.72 -12.58 7.79
C GLU A 63 -15.50 -11.67 7.81
N GLN A 64 -14.96 -11.36 8.98
CA GLN A 64 -13.77 -10.51 9.10
C GLN A 64 -12.49 -11.15 8.54
N ALA A 65 -12.32 -12.46 8.73
CA ALA A 65 -11.17 -13.19 8.18
C ALA A 65 -11.25 -13.27 6.66
N PHE A 66 -12.44 -13.51 6.12
CA PHE A 66 -12.70 -13.53 4.68
C PHE A 66 -12.45 -12.16 4.04
N ALA A 67 -12.94 -11.07 4.65
CA ALA A 67 -12.69 -9.71 4.18
C ALA A 67 -11.18 -9.39 4.12
N LYS A 68 -10.43 -9.75 5.16
CA LYS A 68 -8.97 -9.55 5.20
C LYS A 68 -8.25 -10.31 4.06
N VAL A 69 -8.67 -11.52 3.76
CA VAL A 69 -8.07 -12.29 2.65
C VAL A 69 -8.42 -11.67 1.31
N ARG A 70 -9.65 -11.18 1.10
CA ARG A 70 -10.08 -10.53 -0.15
C ARG A 70 -9.24 -9.29 -0.50
N LEU A 71 -8.80 -8.55 0.51
CA LEU A 71 -8.01 -7.33 0.34
C LEU A 71 -6.55 -7.59 -0.04
N LYS A 72 -6.04 -8.83 0.16
CA LYS A 72 -4.67 -9.17 -0.22
C LYS A 72 -4.51 -9.23 -1.73
N ALA A 73 -3.29 -8.98 -2.20
CA ALA A 73 -2.95 -9.06 -3.63
C ALA A 73 -2.99 -10.50 -4.20
N GLY A 74 -3.12 -11.49 -3.31
CA GLY A 74 -3.30 -12.88 -3.69
C GLY A 74 -2.01 -13.70 -3.70
N ARG A 75 -2.05 -14.83 -4.39
CA ARG A 75 -0.94 -15.78 -4.50
C ARG A 75 -0.28 -15.66 -5.87
N GLN A 76 0.99 -16.02 -5.93
CA GLN A 76 1.72 -16.08 -7.20
C GLN A 76 0.99 -16.96 -8.22
N ILE A 77 0.95 -16.50 -9.47
CA ILE A 77 0.42 -17.32 -10.56
C ILE A 77 1.47 -18.33 -11.02
N PHE A 78 1.03 -19.37 -11.73
CA PHE A 78 1.93 -20.40 -12.25
C PHE A 78 3.09 -19.77 -13.03
N GLY A 79 4.32 -20.16 -12.72
CA GLY A 79 5.55 -19.68 -13.37
C GLY A 79 6.18 -18.43 -12.74
N VAL A 80 5.51 -17.76 -11.78
CA VAL A 80 6.11 -16.68 -11.00
C VAL A 80 6.57 -17.23 -9.65
N GLU A 81 7.79 -16.94 -9.27
CA GLU A 81 8.31 -17.12 -7.93
C GLU A 81 8.43 -15.76 -7.26
N MET A 82 8.22 -15.69 -5.96
CA MET A 82 8.36 -14.47 -5.17
C MET A 82 9.03 -14.76 -3.83
N LYS A 83 9.69 -13.76 -3.27
CA LYS A 83 10.22 -13.76 -1.91
C LYS A 83 10.24 -12.34 -1.37
N ILE A 84 10.35 -12.22 -0.05
CA ILE A 84 10.59 -10.95 0.63
C ILE A 84 11.96 -11.01 1.33
N VAL A 85 12.68 -9.89 1.27
CA VAL A 85 14.02 -9.78 1.86
C VAL A 85 14.15 -8.53 2.73
N ASP A 86 15.06 -8.58 3.71
CA ASP A 86 15.46 -7.42 4.50
C ASP A 86 16.40 -6.46 3.73
N ASP A 87 16.87 -5.39 4.40
CA ASP A 87 17.81 -4.43 3.80
C ASP A 87 19.19 -5.03 3.48
N GLU A 88 19.57 -6.15 4.10
CA GLU A 88 20.81 -6.90 3.84
C GLU A 88 20.62 -7.98 2.76
N GLY A 89 19.39 -8.19 2.27
CA GLY A 89 19.06 -9.17 1.23
C GLY A 89 18.79 -10.58 1.75
N HIS A 90 18.65 -10.78 3.07
CA HIS A 90 18.29 -12.06 3.64
C HIS A 90 16.80 -12.36 3.48
N ASP A 91 16.48 -13.62 3.19
CA ASP A 91 15.09 -14.05 3.04
C ASP A 91 14.32 -13.94 4.35
N LEU A 92 13.16 -13.33 4.30
CA LEU A 92 12.24 -13.19 5.42
C LEU A 92 11.18 -14.31 5.44
N PRO A 93 10.64 -14.68 6.63
CA PRO A 93 9.65 -15.73 6.75
C PRO A 93 8.28 -15.31 6.16
N TRP A 94 7.55 -16.31 5.65
CA TRP A 94 6.17 -16.15 5.20
C TRP A 94 5.19 -16.37 6.36
N ASP A 95 5.18 -15.46 7.32
CA ASP A 95 4.36 -15.53 8.53
C ASP A 95 3.19 -14.53 8.54
N GLY A 96 3.13 -13.67 7.51
CA GLY A 96 2.13 -12.61 7.38
C GLY A 96 2.40 -11.38 8.26
N VAL A 97 3.53 -11.35 8.95
CA VAL A 97 3.96 -10.27 9.87
C VAL A 97 5.24 -9.62 9.38
N ALA A 98 6.26 -10.43 9.09
CA ALA A 98 7.52 -9.94 8.52
C ALA A 98 7.23 -9.32 7.14
N PHE A 99 7.69 -8.09 6.93
CA PHE A 99 7.55 -7.39 5.65
C PHE A 99 8.91 -6.91 5.16
N GLY A 100 9.12 -6.95 3.86
CA GLY A 100 10.39 -6.61 3.24
C GLY A 100 10.26 -6.32 1.76
N SER A 101 11.40 -6.05 1.13
CA SER A 101 11.48 -5.82 -0.32
C SER A 101 10.98 -7.03 -1.08
N LEU A 102 9.99 -6.84 -1.94
CA LEU A 102 9.41 -7.90 -2.77
C LEU A 102 10.29 -8.15 -4.00
N LEU A 103 10.82 -9.35 -4.10
CA LEU A 103 11.57 -9.84 -5.25
C LEU A 103 10.76 -10.89 -5.98
N VAL A 104 10.81 -10.85 -7.32
CA VAL A 104 10.12 -11.81 -8.18
C VAL A 104 11.05 -12.33 -9.28
N ARG A 105 10.75 -13.54 -9.78
CA ARG A 105 11.34 -14.09 -10.99
C ARG A 105 10.37 -14.98 -11.72
N GLY A 106 10.60 -15.17 -13.01
CA GLY A 106 9.76 -16.03 -13.85
C GLY A 106 10.04 -15.83 -15.33
N PRO A 107 9.51 -16.70 -16.19
CA PRO A 107 9.82 -16.70 -17.63
C PRO A 107 9.34 -15.45 -18.39
N TRP A 108 8.43 -14.66 -17.80
CA TRP A 108 7.95 -13.39 -18.38
C TRP A 108 8.27 -12.16 -17.53
N VAL A 109 9.07 -12.33 -16.46
CA VAL A 109 9.64 -11.21 -15.73
C VAL A 109 10.84 -10.68 -16.54
N CYS A 110 10.92 -9.36 -16.73
CA CYS A 110 11.99 -8.77 -17.52
C CYS A 110 13.36 -9.05 -16.90
N SER A 111 14.35 -9.36 -17.70
CA SER A 111 15.73 -9.61 -17.28
C SER A 111 16.61 -8.36 -17.32
N SER A 112 16.15 -7.31 -18.00
CA SER A 112 16.85 -6.03 -18.11
C SER A 112 15.96 -4.96 -18.75
N TYR A 113 16.31 -3.70 -18.55
CA TYR A 113 15.72 -2.59 -19.29
C TYR A 113 16.51 -2.30 -20.56
N PHE A 114 15.80 -1.97 -21.66
CA PHE A 114 16.42 -1.66 -22.92
C PHE A 114 17.34 -0.43 -22.82
N LYS A 115 18.61 -0.58 -23.23
CA LYS A 115 19.65 0.48 -23.18
C LYS A 115 19.93 1.04 -21.79
N LEU A 116 19.59 0.34 -20.72
CA LEU A 116 19.94 0.70 -19.36
C LEU A 116 20.86 -0.39 -18.78
N GLU A 117 22.15 -0.08 -18.64
CA GLU A 117 23.12 -0.97 -18.01
C GLU A 117 23.10 -0.74 -16.49
N GLY A 118 23.20 -1.82 -15.70
CA GLY A 118 23.37 -1.77 -14.23
C GLY A 118 22.14 -1.21 -13.49
N SER A 119 20.95 -1.66 -13.86
CA SER A 119 19.73 -1.33 -13.11
C SER A 119 19.74 -1.96 -11.72
N ASP A 120 19.53 -1.17 -10.66
CA ASP A 120 19.44 -1.64 -9.27
C ASP A 120 18.34 -2.70 -9.10
N ALA A 121 17.26 -2.62 -9.90
CA ALA A 121 16.18 -3.61 -9.89
C ALA A 121 16.63 -5.04 -10.29
N HIS A 122 17.82 -5.20 -10.85
CA HIS A 122 18.43 -6.49 -11.20
C HIS A 122 19.72 -6.78 -10.42
N ALA A 123 19.94 -6.13 -9.28
CA ALA A 123 21.11 -6.32 -8.43
C ALA A 123 21.14 -7.71 -7.76
N HIS A 124 19.98 -8.32 -7.54
CA HIS A 124 19.84 -9.66 -6.98
C HIS A 124 19.89 -10.70 -8.10
N GLU A 125 20.90 -11.56 -8.11
CA GLU A 125 21.10 -12.55 -9.17
C GLU A 125 19.85 -13.39 -9.45
N GLY A 126 19.30 -13.28 -10.67
CA GLY A 126 18.13 -14.00 -11.13
C GLY A 126 16.78 -13.50 -10.55
N TRP A 127 16.78 -12.44 -9.75
CA TRP A 127 15.58 -11.83 -9.19
C TRP A 127 15.43 -10.38 -9.66
N PHE A 128 14.18 -10.00 -9.86
CA PHE A 128 13.79 -8.63 -10.14
C PHE A 128 13.22 -7.99 -8.87
N GLU A 129 13.78 -6.87 -8.44
CA GLU A 129 13.28 -6.08 -7.33
C GLU A 129 12.15 -5.16 -7.79
N THR A 130 10.95 -5.38 -7.27
CA THR A 130 9.73 -4.71 -7.75
C THR A 130 9.60 -3.27 -7.29
N GLY A 131 10.34 -2.88 -6.26
CA GLY A 131 10.19 -1.62 -5.56
C GLY A 131 8.94 -1.57 -4.65
N ASP A 132 8.25 -2.69 -4.48
CA ASP A 132 7.17 -2.85 -3.50
C ASP A 132 7.70 -3.51 -2.22
N VAL A 133 7.12 -3.15 -1.09
CA VAL A 133 7.28 -3.81 0.20
C VAL A 133 6.04 -4.64 0.47
N ALA A 134 6.21 -5.88 0.88
CA ALA A 134 5.11 -6.81 1.06
C ALA A 134 5.29 -7.71 2.28
N THR A 135 4.16 -8.23 2.79
CA THR A 135 4.11 -9.41 3.64
C THR A 135 3.64 -10.61 2.81
N ILE A 136 4.04 -11.82 3.20
CA ILE A 136 3.51 -13.06 2.63
C ILE A 136 3.13 -13.96 3.80
N ASP A 137 1.91 -14.47 3.80
CA ASP A 137 1.50 -15.40 4.86
C ASP A 137 1.86 -16.86 4.55
N SER A 138 1.69 -17.73 5.55
CA SER A 138 2.01 -19.17 5.45
C SER A 138 1.18 -19.92 4.38
N GLN A 139 0.14 -19.31 3.84
CA GLN A 139 -0.67 -19.85 2.74
C GLN A 139 -0.23 -19.26 1.38
N GLY A 140 0.77 -18.38 1.37
CA GLY A 140 1.31 -17.74 0.18
C GLY A 140 0.52 -16.52 -0.29
N TYR A 141 -0.41 -15.97 0.53
CA TYR A 141 -1.09 -14.73 0.19
C TYR A 141 -0.22 -13.52 0.49
N MET A 142 0.07 -12.78 -0.55
CA MET A 142 0.82 -11.53 -0.48
C MET A 142 -0.11 -10.35 -0.20
N ALA A 143 0.33 -9.45 0.67
CA ALA A 143 -0.25 -8.12 0.84
C ALA A 143 0.84 -7.07 0.63
N ILE A 144 0.56 -6.09 -0.23
CA ILE A 144 1.44 -4.93 -0.41
C ILE A 144 1.29 -4.04 0.82
N THR A 145 2.41 -3.79 1.48
CA THR A 145 2.48 -2.96 2.69
C THR A 145 2.85 -1.52 2.33
N ASP A 146 3.77 -1.33 1.37
CA ASP A 146 4.22 -0.01 0.93
C ASP A 146 5.04 -0.09 -0.38
N ARG A 147 5.60 1.05 -0.77
CA ARG A 147 6.69 1.17 -1.74
C ARG A 147 8.01 1.39 -1.00
N ILE A 148 9.11 0.80 -1.49
CA ILE A 148 10.47 0.99 -0.89
C ILE A 148 10.82 2.46 -0.72
N LYS A 149 10.46 3.30 -1.71
CA LYS A 149 10.69 4.75 -1.69
C LYS A 149 9.75 5.54 -0.79
N ASP A 150 8.67 4.92 -0.32
CA ASP A 150 7.62 5.59 0.46
C ASP A 150 7.53 5.05 1.90
N VAL A 151 8.03 3.82 2.15
CA VAL A 151 8.18 3.27 3.50
C VAL A 151 9.10 4.20 4.32
N ILE A 152 8.72 4.45 5.57
CA ILE A 152 9.43 5.40 6.43
C ILE A 152 10.38 4.60 7.32
N LYS A 153 11.68 4.85 7.19
CA LYS A 153 12.73 4.15 7.92
C LYS A 153 13.10 4.92 9.20
N SER A 154 12.49 4.54 10.30
CA SER A 154 12.55 5.26 11.57
C SER A 154 13.30 4.46 12.64
N GLY A 155 14.53 4.88 12.97
CA GLY A 155 15.32 4.25 14.04
C GLY A 155 15.64 2.77 13.82
N GLY A 156 15.72 2.33 12.56
CA GLY A 156 15.93 0.93 12.19
C GLY A 156 14.64 0.10 12.03
N GLU A 157 13.49 0.69 12.31
CA GLU A 157 12.17 0.09 12.10
C GLU A 157 11.50 0.69 10.86
N TRP A 158 10.69 -0.09 10.18
CA TRP A 158 9.93 0.36 9.02
C TRP A 158 8.49 0.72 9.42
N ILE A 159 8.01 1.86 8.95
CA ILE A 159 6.64 2.32 9.16
C ILE A 159 5.94 2.34 7.80
N SER A 160 4.80 1.64 7.70
CA SER A 160 3.98 1.64 6.49
C SER A 160 3.26 2.97 6.36
N SER A 161 3.60 3.72 5.30
CA SER A 161 2.89 4.96 4.98
C SER A 161 1.44 4.69 4.60
N ILE A 162 1.17 3.58 3.92
CA ILE A 162 -0.19 3.20 3.48
C ILE A 162 -1.09 2.89 4.68
N GLU A 163 -0.62 2.17 5.70
CA GLU A 163 -1.44 1.88 6.88
C GLU A 163 -1.78 3.14 7.67
N VAL A 164 -0.81 4.06 7.80
CA VAL A 164 -1.05 5.36 8.45
C VAL A 164 -2.03 6.21 7.64
N GLU A 165 -1.90 6.25 6.31
CA GLU A 165 -2.82 6.94 5.40
C GLU A 165 -4.25 6.39 5.49
N ASN A 166 -4.40 5.07 5.47
CA ASN A 166 -5.70 4.42 5.60
C ASN A 166 -6.35 4.77 6.93
N ALA A 167 -5.61 4.64 8.05
CA ALA A 167 -6.12 5.01 9.36
C ALA A 167 -6.50 6.49 9.46
N ALA A 168 -5.75 7.39 8.80
CA ALA A 168 -6.07 8.81 8.73
C ALA A 168 -7.34 9.09 7.92
N THR A 169 -7.47 8.43 6.77
CA THR A 169 -8.61 8.61 5.85
C THR A 169 -9.92 8.04 6.43
N ASP A 170 -9.84 7.07 7.35
CA ASP A 170 -11.01 6.57 8.09
C ASP A 170 -11.61 7.62 9.04
N HIS A 171 -10.92 8.72 9.31
CA HIS A 171 -11.45 9.80 10.15
C HIS A 171 -12.55 10.58 9.41
N PRO A 172 -13.76 10.76 10.01
CA PRO A 172 -14.94 11.33 9.31
C PRO A 172 -14.74 12.76 8.82
N LYS A 173 -13.78 13.50 9.38
CA LYS A 173 -13.45 14.88 9.01
C LYS A 173 -12.35 15.00 7.96
N VAL A 174 -11.76 13.88 7.52
CA VAL A 174 -10.67 13.85 6.53
C VAL A 174 -11.23 13.55 5.15
N ALA A 175 -10.91 14.39 4.18
CA ALA A 175 -11.23 14.14 2.78
C ALA A 175 -10.14 13.30 2.10
N GLU A 176 -8.88 13.66 2.34
CA GLU A 176 -7.71 12.94 1.83
C GLU A 176 -6.57 13.03 2.84
N ALA A 177 -5.70 12.03 2.84
CA ALA A 177 -4.49 12.03 3.65
C ALA A 177 -3.32 11.42 2.88
N ALA A 178 -2.11 11.92 3.15
CA ALA A 178 -0.87 11.35 2.67
C ALA A 178 0.20 11.43 3.77
N VAL A 179 1.08 10.43 3.83
CA VAL A 179 2.18 10.40 4.78
C VAL A 179 3.50 10.35 4.03
N ILE A 180 4.44 11.17 4.45
CA ILE A 180 5.81 11.14 3.95
C ILE A 180 6.78 10.95 5.11
N GLY A 181 7.87 10.20 4.86
CA GLY A 181 9.04 10.21 5.73
C GLY A 181 9.72 11.57 5.61
N HIS A 182 9.98 12.21 6.73
CA HIS A 182 10.73 13.45 6.78
C HIS A 182 11.87 13.34 7.80
N PHE A 183 12.97 14.04 7.53
CA PHE A 183 14.18 13.96 8.34
C PHE A 183 13.91 14.28 9.81
N HIS A 184 14.44 13.45 10.68
CA HIS A 184 14.40 13.62 12.14
C HIS A 184 15.79 13.35 12.74
N PRO A 185 16.39 14.28 13.54
CA PRO A 185 17.78 14.19 13.98
C PRO A 185 18.10 12.94 14.81
N LYS A 186 17.12 12.39 15.52
CA LYS A 186 17.29 11.20 16.37
C LYS A 186 16.94 9.90 15.66
N TRP A 187 15.96 9.91 14.76
CA TRP A 187 15.34 8.70 14.22
C TRP A 187 15.61 8.48 12.72
N SER A 188 16.41 9.32 12.09
CA SER A 188 16.62 9.44 10.64
C SER A 188 15.39 9.96 9.93
N GLU A 189 14.27 9.27 10.00
CA GLU A 189 12.98 9.70 9.48
C GLU A 189 11.87 9.53 10.52
N ARG A 190 10.87 10.41 10.45
CA ARG A 190 9.59 10.25 11.14
C ARG A 190 8.44 10.58 10.20
N PRO A 191 7.24 10.01 10.46
CA PRO A 191 6.07 10.30 9.64
C PRO A 191 5.60 11.75 9.82
N LEU A 192 5.47 12.46 8.69
CA LEU A 192 4.75 13.72 8.57
C LEU A 192 3.43 13.46 7.87
N LEU A 193 2.31 13.66 8.57
CA LEU A 193 0.97 13.47 8.03
C LEU A 193 0.47 14.75 7.39
N LEU A 194 0.05 14.66 6.14
CA LEU A 194 -0.54 15.74 5.36
C LEU A 194 -2.03 15.46 5.18
N VAL A 195 -2.89 16.38 5.59
CA VAL A 195 -4.35 16.17 5.64
C VAL A 195 -5.08 17.24 4.85
N VAL A 196 -5.97 16.82 3.96
CA VAL A 196 -7.01 17.66 3.38
C VAL A 196 -8.28 17.46 4.20
N ARG A 197 -8.78 18.55 4.80
CA ARG A 197 -10.01 18.51 5.58
C ARG A 197 -11.25 18.34 4.69
N GLY A 198 -12.26 17.66 5.19
CA GLY A 198 -13.59 17.67 4.56
C GLY A 198 -14.16 19.09 4.50
N SER A 199 -15.02 19.37 3.52
CA SER A 199 -15.55 20.72 3.25
C SER A 199 -16.24 21.36 4.46
N GLU A 200 -16.84 20.56 5.34
CA GLU A 200 -17.56 21.01 6.54
C GLU A 200 -16.76 20.78 7.84
N SER A 201 -15.45 20.46 7.73
CA SER A 201 -14.62 19.96 8.84
C SER A 201 -13.37 20.84 9.08
N GLN A 202 -13.54 22.16 8.92
CA GLN A 202 -12.42 23.10 9.10
C GLN A 202 -11.93 23.20 10.57
N ASP A 203 -12.69 22.66 11.50
CA ASP A 203 -12.41 22.60 12.94
C ASP A 203 -11.49 21.44 13.34
N LEU A 204 -11.16 20.50 12.44
CA LEU A 204 -10.24 19.40 12.74
C LEU A 204 -8.86 19.94 13.10
N THR A 205 -8.37 19.56 14.29
CA THR A 205 -7.05 19.97 14.80
C THR A 205 -6.01 18.86 14.67
N ALA A 206 -4.72 19.23 14.75
CA ALA A 206 -3.64 18.25 14.73
C ALA A 206 -3.68 17.31 15.92
N GLU A 207 -4.05 17.83 17.10
CA GLU A 207 -4.19 17.04 18.32
C GLU A 207 -5.32 16.01 18.20
N GLU A 208 -6.47 16.41 17.64
CA GLU A 208 -7.59 15.49 17.38
C GLU A 208 -7.16 14.39 16.41
N MET A 209 -6.42 14.75 15.33
CA MET A 209 -5.94 13.80 14.35
C MET A 209 -4.90 12.84 14.92
N LEU A 210 -3.97 13.31 15.76
CA LEU A 210 -2.99 12.45 16.42
C LEU A 210 -3.66 11.51 17.42
N ALA A 211 -4.63 11.99 18.20
CA ALA A 211 -5.39 11.16 19.15
C ALA A 211 -6.22 10.08 18.45
N TRP A 212 -6.64 10.31 17.19
CA TRP A 212 -7.40 9.36 16.41
C TRP A 212 -6.66 8.04 16.15
N PHE A 213 -5.34 8.07 16.08
CA PHE A 213 -4.50 6.89 15.84
C PHE A 213 -4.42 5.93 17.02
N ASP A 214 -4.85 6.35 18.23
CA ASP A 214 -4.74 5.50 19.40
C ASP A 214 -5.54 4.20 19.23
N GLY A 215 -4.85 3.07 19.38
CA GLY A 215 -5.41 1.74 19.18
C GLY A 215 -5.72 1.33 17.73
N LYS A 216 -5.47 2.19 16.72
CA LYS A 216 -5.71 1.88 15.30
C LYS A 216 -4.46 1.43 14.55
N ILE A 217 -3.31 2.00 14.90
CA ILE A 217 -2.00 1.62 14.38
C ILE A 217 -1.03 1.35 15.52
N ALA A 218 0.13 0.80 15.23
CA ALA A 218 1.19 0.66 16.21
C ALA A 218 1.59 2.04 16.74
N LYS A 219 1.73 2.19 18.07
CA LYS A 219 2.02 3.47 18.70
C LYS A 219 3.27 4.15 18.13
N TRP A 220 4.27 3.36 17.75
CA TRP A 220 5.50 3.84 17.14
C TRP A 220 5.27 4.45 15.74
N TRP A 221 4.19 4.09 15.06
CA TRP A 221 3.83 4.59 13.72
C TRP A 221 3.06 5.90 13.75
N THR A 222 2.62 6.35 14.93
CA THR A 222 1.92 7.63 15.05
C THR A 222 2.77 8.74 14.48
N PRO A 223 2.23 9.59 13.59
CA PRO A 223 2.95 10.74 13.04
C PRO A 223 3.46 11.69 14.13
N ASP A 224 4.64 12.26 13.90
CA ASP A 224 5.22 13.25 14.82
C ASP A 224 4.60 14.64 14.62
N ALA A 225 4.00 14.88 13.43
CA ALA A 225 3.28 16.11 13.13
C ALA A 225 2.18 15.89 12.10
N VAL A 226 1.20 16.80 12.10
CA VAL A 226 0.09 16.88 11.14
C VAL A 226 0.08 18.27 10.53
N GLU A 227 0.15 18.35 9.22
CA GLU A 227 0.01 19.57 8.45
C GLU A 227 -1.27 19.54 7.61
N PHE A 228 -2.02 20.62 7.63
CA PHE A 228 -3.23 20.74 6.84
C PHE A 228 -2.94 21.50 5.55
N ILE A 229 -3.37 20.95 4.44
CA ILE A 229 -3.18 21.52 3.11
C ILE A 229 -4.51 21.55 2.35
N ASP A 230 -4.62 22.45 1.37
CA ASP A 230 -5.86 22.63 0.60
C ASP A 230 -6.12 21.45 -0.34
N GLU A 231 -5.07 20.90 -0.95
CA GLU A 231 -5.15 19.77 -1.88
C GLU A 231 -3.88 18.93 -1.90
N LEU A 232 -4.01 17.62 -2.16
CA LEU A 232 -2.88 16.73 -2.44
C LEU A 232 -2.53 16.77 -3.94
N PRO A 233 -1.24 16.79 -4.31
CA PRO A 233 -0.85 16.69 -5.72
C PRO A 233 -1.10 15.29 -6.25
N HIS A 234 -1.83 15.17 -7.37
CA HIS A 234 -2.14 13.89 -8.02
C HIS A 234 -1.46 13.74 -9.38
N THR A 235 -1.25 12.49 -9.79
CA THR A 235 -0.92 12.13 -11.17
C THR A 235 -2.17 12.21 -12.06
N ALA A 236 -2.00 12.15 -13.38
CA ALA A 236 -3.12 12.06 -14.32
C ALA A 236 -4.01 10.82 -14.09
N THR A 237 -3.50 9.80 -13.39
CA THR A 237 -4.22 8.57 -13.02
C THR A 237 -4.84 8.63 -11.63
N GLY A 238 -4.82 9.79 -10.96
CA GLY A 238 -5.42 10.00 -9.62
C GLY A 238 -4.58 9.52 -8.43
N LYS A 239 -3.31 9.11 -8.64
CA LYS A 239 -2.44 8.70 -7.52
C LYS A 239 -1.73 9.90 -6.90
N VAL A 240 -1.65 9.95 -5.58
CA VAL A 240 -0.92 10.98 -4.85
C VAL A 240 0.56 10.98 -5.23
N GLN A 241 1.11 12.17 -5.53
CA GLN A 241 2.52 12.35 -5.89
C GLN A 241 3.37 12.67 -4.66
N LYS A 242 3.74 11.65 -3.86
CA LYS A 242 4.57 11.83 -2.64
C LYS A 242 5.92 12.54 -2.92
N VAL A 243 6.47 12.36 -4.12
CA VAL A 243 7.70 13.10 -4.52
C VAL A 243 7.50 14.62 -4.48
N LYS A 244 6.34 15.12 -4.96
CA LYS A 244 6.02 16.55 -4.88
C LYS A 244 5.79 16.98 -3.43
N LEU A 245 5.12 16.17 -2.62
CA LEU A 245 4.93 16.48 -1.20
C LEU A 245 6.28 16.60 -0.48
N ARG A 246 7.21 15.67 -0.67
CA ARG A 246 8.57 15.77 -0.10
C ARG A 246 9.29 17.05 -0.55
N GLN A 247 9.07 17.48 -1.79
CA GLN A 247 9.66 18.73 -2.29
C GLN A 247 9.01 19.98 -1.67
N MET A 248 7.68 19.97 -1.48
CA MET A 248 6.95 21.09 -0.84
C MET A 248 7.37 21.27 0.62
N PHE A 249 7.60 20.16 1.32
CA PHE A 249 7.96 20.15 2.74
C PHE A 249 9.46 19.93 3.00
N LYS A 250 10.33 20.09 1.99
CA LYS A 250 11.78 19.80 2.12
C LYS A 250 12.48 20.53 3.27
N ASP A 251 12.02 21.72 3.63
CA ASP A 251 12.58 22.57 4.68
C ASP A 251 11.76 22.48 5.99
N TYR A 252 10.85 21.51 6.11
CA TYR A 252 10.05 21.31 7.31
C TYR A 252 10.93 20.84 8.47
N VAL A 253 10.63 21.31 9.67
CA VAL A 253 11.31 20.93 10.91
C VAL A 253 10.27 20.49 11.93
N PHE A 254 10.42 19.29 12.47
CA PHE A 254 9.48 18.80 13.48
C PHE A 254 9.53 19.67 14.73
N PRO A 255 8.38 19.97 15.35
CA PRO A 255 8.32 20.73 16.59
C PRO A 255 9.20 20.11 17.69
N GLY A 256 10.02 20.93 18.37
CA GLY A 256 10.91 20.46 19.44
C GLY A 256 12.19 19.76 19.00
N THR A 257 12.48 19.73 17.69
CA THR A 257 13.75 19.18 17.14
C THR A 257 14.71 20.27 16.65
N GLU A 258 14.39 21.53 16.89
CA GLU A 258 15.26 22.66 16.59
C GLU A 258 16.59 22.51 17.36
N ALA A 259 17.70 22.58 16.64
CA ALA A 259 19.06 22.45 17.18
C ALA A 259 19.53 23.78 17.79
#